data_470fe07cda4f7c273d86428e5d52e8b7
#
_entry.id   470fe07cda4f7c273d86428e5d52e8b7
#
_cell.length_a   1.000
_cell.length_b   1.000
_cell.length_c   1.000
_cell.angle_alpha   90.00
_cell.angle_beta   90.00
_cell.angle_gamma   90.00
#
_symmetry.space_group_name_H-M   'P 1'
#
loop_
_entity.id
_entity.type
_entity.pdbx_description
1 polymer ?
#
loop_
_entity_poly.entity_id
_entity_poly.type
_entity_poly.pdbx_seq_one_letter_code
_entity_poly.pdbx_strand_id
1 'polypeptide(L)'
;MKKILIYVIAAATMMLISCGLAEKAAEFGSPSMDSKSTYESLAKQVSEFDKGWKPFRLLVTNKGVNDECSNELSLAQVYMVNAENEKISQTVLPKLGDPKPLDGYKDINYDELTPLDLSAATLLKNIDDCKAMIPEGFKFLNIEDYLITYEPRDKGYEAVLEINVQEIGKEKVEANGKSSEVYYQLKFRIAPDGTISIEDN
;
A
#
# COMPACT_ATOMS: atom_id res chain seq x y z
N MET A 1 38.92 -40.33 -7.16
CA MET A 1 37.47 -40.42 -7.39
C MET A 1 36.60 -39.94 -6.20
N LYS A 2 37.05 -40.00 -4.94
CA LYS A 2 36.23 -39.55 -3.77
C LYS A 2 36.04 -38.02 -3.66
N LYS A 3 36.96 -37.19 -4.19
CA LYS A 3 36.87 -35.72 -4.09
C LYS A 3 35.84 -35.11 -5.03
N ILE A 4 35.58 -35.71 -6.19
CA ILE A 4 34.60 -35.21 -7.18
C ILE A 4 33.17 -35.44 -6.68
N LEU A 5 32.92 -36.51 -5.93
CA LEU A 5 31.59 -36.81 -5.40
C LEU A 5 31.13 -35.79 -4.32
N ILE A 6 32.07 -35.28 -3.51
CA ILE A 6 31.79 -34.30 -2.46
C ILE A 6 31.40 -32.95 -3.06
N TYR A 7 32.02 -32.51 -4.18
CA TYR A 7 31.68 -31.29 -4.86
C TYR A 7 30.32 -31.35 -5.57
N VAL A 8 29.96 -32.51 -6.11
CA VAL A 8 28.65 -32.70 -6.75
C VAL A 8 27.52 -32.66 -5.71
N ILE A 9 27.73 -33.26 -4.53
CA ILE A 9 26.73 -33.23 -3.45
C ILE A 9 26.59 -31.82 -2.85
N ALA A 10 27.69 -31.09 -2.69
CA ALA A 10 27.65 -29.69 -2.21
C ALA A 10 26.95 -28.75 -3.20
N ALA A 11 27.20 -28.93 -4.51
CA ALA A 11 26.54 -28.16 -5.55
C ALA A 11 25.02 -28.49 -5.65
N ALA A 12 24.66 -29.76 -5.54
CA ALA A 12 23.26 -30.20 -5.53
C ALA A 12 22.51 -29.71 -4.27
N THR A 13 23.17 -29.67 -3.12
CA THR A 13 22.57 -29.19 -1.87
C THR A 13 22.39 -27.67 -1.90
N MET A 14 23.31 -26.92 -2.51
CA MET A 14 23.13 -25.46 -2.70
C MET A 14 22.02 -25.12 -3.72
N MET A 15 21.84 -25.92 -4.77
CA MET A 15 20.74 -25.73 -5.71
C MET A 15 19.38 -26.07 -5.08
N LEU A 16 19.30 -27.07 -4.21
CA LEU A 16 18.05 -27.40 -3.51
C LEU A 16 17.67 -26.34 -2.46
N ILE A 17 18.66 -25.70 -1.82
CA ILE A 17 18.39 -24.59 -0.88
C ILE A 17 17.98 -23.34 -1.63
N SER A 18 18.53 -23.05 -2.82
CA SER A 18 18.13 -21.91 -3.64
C SER A 18 16.75 -22.08 -4.26
N CYS A 19 16.37 -23.29 -4.70
CA CYS A 19 15.03 -23.58 -5.19
C CYS A 19 13.98 -23.49 -4.07
N GLY A 20 14.25 -23.98 -2.88
CA GLY A 20 13.31 -23.90 -1.76
C GLY A 20 13.09 -22.49 -1.21
N LEU A 21 14.07 -21.59 -1.36
CA LEU A 21 13.91 -20.16 -1.05
C LEU A 21 13.17 -19.41 -2.16
N ALA A 22 13.39 -19.79 -3.42
CA ALA A 22 12.67 -19.23 -4.56
C ALA A 22 11.20 -19.70 -4.58
N GLU A 23 10.91 -20.97 -4.24
CA GLU A 23 9.54 -21.48 -4.09
C GLU A 23 8.80 -20.82 -2.93
N LYS A 24 9.44 -20.61 -1.78
CA LYS A 24 8.82 -19.84 -0.67
C LYS A 24 8.62 -18.37 -1.00
N ALA A 25 9.46 -17.76 -1.82
CA ALA A 25 9.24 -16.39 -2.32
C ALA A 25 8.14 -16.34 -3.39
N ALA A 26 7.90 -17.43 -4.11
CA ALA A 26 6.81 -17.55 -5.09
C ALA A 26 5.46 -17.94 -4.44
N GLU A 27 5.46 -18.54 -3.25
CA GLU A 27 4.24 -18.81 -2.46
C GLU A 27 3.69 -17.56 -1.77
N PHE A 28 4.53 -16.54 -1.55
CA PHE A 28 4.07 -15.20 -1.21
C PHE A 28 3.91 -14.44 -2.52
N GLY A 29 2.74 -14.59 -3.16
CA GLY A 29 2.35 -13.72 -4.28
C GLY A 29 2.66 -12.27 -3.92
N SER A 30 2.95 -11.44 -4.91
CA SER A 30 3.17 -10.01 -4.67
C SER A 30 2.07 -9.46 -3.78
N PRO A 31 2.40 -8.69 -2.72
CA PRO A 31 1.39 -8.17 -1.82
C PRO A 31 0.36 -7.35 -2.61
N SER A 32 -0.93 -7.62 -2.37
CA SER A 32 -2.03 -6.91 -3.03
C SER A 32 -2.52 -5.75 -2.17
N MET A 33 -2.94 -4.66 -2.82
CA MET A 33 -3.48 -3.46 -2.19
C MET A 33 -4.77 -3.68 -1.39
N ASP A 34 -5.48 -4.78 -1.60
CA ASP A 34 -6.73 -5.12 -0.90
C ASP A 34 -6.64 -6.44 -0.13
N SER A 35 -5.43 -6.98 0.08
CA SER A 35 -5.28 -8.22 0.80
C SER A 35 -5.07 -7.99 2.30
N LYS A 36 -5.73 -8.82 3.11
CA LYS A 36 -5.59 -8.82 4.56
C LYS A 36 -4.14 -9.03 5.01
N SER A 37 -3.42 -9.93 4.35
CA SER A 37 -2.03 -10.24 4.68
C SER A 37 -1.09 -9.05 4.46
N THR A 38 -1.37 -8.21 3.48
CA THR A 38 -0.61 -6.97 3.23
C THR A 38 -0.71 -6.03 4.43
N TYR A 39 -1.92 -5.76 4.90
CA TYR A 39 -2.15 -4.85 6.02
C TYR A 39 -1.78 -5.43 7.38
N GLU A 40 -1.90 -6.75 7.56
CA GLU A 40 -1.35 -7.42 8.75
C GLU A 40 0.18 -7.32 8.81
N SER A 41 0.85 -7.46 7.68
CA SER A 41 2.30 -7.29 7.57
C SER A 41 2.72 -5.84 7.82
N LEU A 42 1.98 -4.87 7.27
CA LEU A 42 2.20 -3.45 7.52
C LEU A 42 2.04 -3.13 9.01
N ALA A 43 0.92 -3.50 9.62
CA ALA A 43 0.64 -3.25 11.03
C ALA A 43 1.72 -3.88 11.94
N LYS A 44 2.16 -5.10 11.64
CA LYS A 44 3.24 -5.76 12.35
C LYS A 44 4.53 -4.95 12.29
N GLN A 45 4.97 -4.53 11.09
CA GLN A 45 6.21 -3.77 10.95
C GLN A 45 6.14 -2.41 11.65
N VAL A 46 5.00 -1.72 11.55
CA VAL A 46 4.80 -0.44 12.26
C VAL A 46 4.83 -0.62 13.78
N SER A 47 4.31 -1.75 14.29
CA SER A 47 4.33 -2.05 15.73
C SER A 47 5.74 -2.32 16.29
N GLU A 48 6.70 -2.62 15.42
CA GLU A 48 8.11 -2.84 15.76
C GLU A 48 8.93 -1.55 15.80
N PHE A 49 8.35 -0.41 15.39
CA PHE A 49 9.03 0.88 15.48
C PHE A 49 9.24 1.31 16.93
N ASP A 50 10.29 2.10 17.13
CA ASP A 50 10.56 2.73 18.44
C ASP A 50 9.33 3.54 18.88
N LYS A 51 8.90 3.31 20.12
CA LYS A 51 7.73 3.98 20.72
C LYS A 51 7.87 5.50 20.85
N GLY A 52 9.07 6.03 20.67
CA GLY A 52 9.33 7.46 20.60
C GLY A 52 8.84 8.11 19.29
N TRP A 53 8.48 7.30 18.27
CA TRP A 53 7.98 7.79 16.98
C TRP A 53 6.48 7.62 16.85
N LYS A 54 5.78 8.67 16.45
CA LYS A 54 4.34 8.64 16.15
C LYS A 54 4.13 8.77 14.64
N PRO A 55 3.38 7.87 14.01
CA PRO A 55 3.01 8.02 12.61
C PRO A 55 2.02 9.18 12.42
N PHE A 56 2.26 10.02 11.40
CA PHE A 56 1.35 11.09 11.01
C PHE A 56 0.86 10.97 9.57
N ARG A 57 1.46 10.06 8.79
CA ARG A 57 1.02 9.80 7.41
C ARG A 57 1.38 8.37 7.02
N LEU A 58 0.46 7.73 6.30
CA LEU A 58 0.68 6.47 5.59
C LEU A 58 0.41 6.70 4.10
N LEU A 59 1.30 6.24 3.24
CA LEU A 59 1.11 6.17 1.80
C LEU A 59 1.25 4.72 1.36
N VAL A 60 0.25 4.19 0.67
CA VAL A 60 0.28 2.87 0.03
C VAL A 60 -0.03 3.07 -1.44
N THR A 61 0.86 2.63 -2.32
CA THR A 61 0.71 2.79 -3.76
C THR A 61 0.76 1.44 -4.46
N ASN A 62 0.00 1.30 -5.53
CA ASN A 62 0.12 0.12 -6.36
C ASN A 62 1.34 0.22 -7.29
N LYS A 63 1.66 -0.88 -7.95
CA LYS A 63 2.81 -0.95 -8.85
C LYS A 63 2.58 -0.13 -10.13
N GLY A 64 1.40 0.43 -10.26
CA GLY A 64 0.86 1.21 -11.36
C GLY A 64 1.65 1.04 -12.60
N VAL A 65 1.08 0.76 -13.68
CA VAL A 65 1.64 1.00 -14.94
C VAL A 65 1.78 -0.12 -15.90
N ASN A 66 1.60 0.26 -17.08
CA ASN A 66 1.78 -0.44 -18.32
C ASN A 66 0.81 -1.61 -18.49
N ASP A 67 -0.42 -1.25 -18.75
CA ASP A 67 -1.40 -2.04 -19.47
C ASP A 67 -2.23 -3.07 -18.69
N GLU A 68 -1.96 -3.31 -17.42
CA GLU A 68 -2.82 -4.18 -16.63
C GLU A 68 -3.23 -3.48 -15.35
N CYS A 69 -4.52 -3.39 -15.10
CA CYS A 69 -5.08 -2.90 -13.84
C CYS A 69 -4.76 -3.87 -12.70
N SER A 70 -3.48 -3.95 -12.36
CA SER A 70 -2.98 -4.79 -11.28
C SER A 70 -3.26 -4.14 -9.94
N ASN A 71 -3.64 -4.95 -8.96
CA ASN A 71 -3.76 -4.52 -7.57
C ASN A 71 -2.49 -4.83 -6.75
N GLU A 72 -1.37 -5.07 -7.45
CA GLU A 72 -0.09 -5.38 -6.84
C GLU A 72 0.50 -4.15 -6.15
N LEU A 73 0.89 -4.30 -4.89
CA LEU A 73 1.49 -3.23 -4.10
C LEU A 73 2.90 -2.90 -4.62
N SER A 74 3.17 -1.62 -4.87
CA SER A 74 4.50 -1.10 -5.14
C SER A 74 5.26 -0.82 -3.85
N LEU A 75 4.67 0.00 -2.99
CA LEU A 75 5.26 0.34 -1.70
C LEU A 75 4.19 0.74 -0.68
N ALA A 76 4.52 0.52 0.60
CA ALA A 76 3.88 1.21 1.70
C ALA A 76 4.96 1.99 2.46
N GLN A 77 4.69 3.27 2.71
CA GLN A 77 5.61 4.19 3.38
C GLN A 77 4.93 4.88 4.54
N VAL A 78 5.57 4.87 5.70
CA VAL A 78 5.09 5.55 6.90
C VAL A 78 5.95 6.78 7.16
N TYR A 79 5.29 7.86 7.52
CA TYR A 79 5.92 9.12 7.90
C TYR A 79 5.69 9.33 9.40
N MET A 80 6.74 9.64 10.13
CA MET A 80 6.73 9.66 11.58
C MET A 80 7.42 10.92 12.13
N VAL A 81 7.04 11.28 13.34
CA VAL A 81 7.65 12.38 14.11
C VAL A 81 7.97 11.91 15.53
N ASN A 82 9.09 12.37 16.08
CA ASN A 82 9.50 12.11 17.47
C ASN A 82 9.24 13.33 18.37
N ALA A 83 9.52 13.18 19.66
CA ALA A 83 9.30 14.23 20.67
C ALA A 83 10.15 15.50 20.44
N GLU A 84 11.27 15.39 19.75
CA GLU A 84 12.12 16.51 19.33
C GLU A 84 11.59 17.19 18.04
N ASN A 85 10.44 16.73 17.52
CA ASN A 85 9.85 17.15 16.26
C ASN A 85 10.72 16.86 15.02
N GLU A 86 11.66 15.94 15.13
CA GLU A 86 12.33 15.39 13.96
C GLU A 86 11.37 14.50 13.18
N LYS A 87 11.47 14.52 11.87
CA LYS A 87 10.57 13.78 10.99
C LYS A 87 11.35 12.86 10.07
N ILE A 88 10.80 11.67 9.88
CA ILE A 88 11.36 10.68 8.98
C ILE A 88 10.24 10.05 8.13
N SER A 89 10.64 9.51 6.99
CA SER A 89 9.83 8.54 6.26
C SER A 89 10.56 7.20 6.19
N GLN A 90 9.80 6.12 6.23
CA GLN A 90 10.36 4.78 6.10
C GLN A 90 9.45 3.90 5.26
N THR A 91 10.02 3.28 4.23
CA THR A 91 9.32 2.23 3.48
C THR A 91 9.19 1.00 4.37
N VAL A 92 7.97 0.47 4.48
CA VAL A 92 7.68 -0.72 5.29
C VAL A 92 7.38 -1.95 4.45
N LEU A 93 6.79 -1.78 3.26
CA LEU A 93 6.51 -2.86 2.33
C LEU A 93 6.97 -2.46 0.91
N PRO A 94 7.31 -3.41 0.03
CA PRO A 94 7.39 -4.87 0.27
C PRO A 94 8.56 -5.29 1.16
N LYS A 95 9.52 -4.40 1.38
CA LYS A 95 10.71 -4.62 2.20
C LYS A 95 10.97 -3.40 3.07
N LEU A 96 11.31 -3.64 4.35
CA LEU A 96 11.71 -2.58 5.26
C LEU A 96 12.96 -1.86 4.72
N GLY A 97 12.82 -0.56 4.51
CA GLY A 97 13.90 0.33 4.08
C GLY A 97 14.54 1.07 5.25
N ASP A 98 15.61 1.78 4.98
CA ASP A 98 16.22 2.67 5.97
C ASP A 98 15.36 3.92 6.18
N PRO A 99 15.27 4.45 7.42
CA PRO A 99 14.58 5.71 7.68
C PRO A 99 15.30 6.86 6.97
N LYS A 100 14.52 7.76 6.38
CA LYS A 100 15.02 8.94 5.67
C LYS A 100 14.52 10.21 6.37
N PRO A 101 15.41 11.13 6.75
CA PRO A 101 15.00 12.44 7.27
C PRO A 101 14.09 13.17 6.28
N LEU A 102 13.14 13.93 6.82
CA LEU A 102 12.21 14.74 6.05
C LEU A 102 12.38 16.23 6.35
N ASP A 103 12.55 16.99 5.27
CA ASP A 103 12.45 18.45 5.30
C ASP A 103 11.01 18.85 4.91
N GLY A 104 10.27 19.39 5.83
CA GLY A 104 8.88 19.78 5.59
C GLY A 104 7.95 19.38 6.72
N TYR A 105 6.64 19.42 6.46
CA TYR A 105 5.60 19.10 7.46
C TYR A 105 5.72 19.92 8.75
N LYS A 106 5.99 21.24 8.61
CA LYS A 106 6.26 22.16 9.74
C LYS A 106 5.11 22.23 10.73
N ASP A 107 3.88 22.03 10.24
CA ASP A 107 2.65 22.11 11.03
C ASP A 107 2.34 20.79 11.78
N ILE A 108 3.18 19.77 11.62
CA ILE A 108 3.04 18.49 12.35
C ILE A 108 3.89 18.54 13.61
N ASN A 109 3.24 18.44 14.77
CA ASN A 109 3.86 18.43 16.07
C ASN A 109 3.56 17.14 16.81
N TYR A 110 4.56 16.55 17.46
CA TYR A 110 4.44 15.29 18.18
C TYR A 110 3.32 15.30 19.24
N ASP A 111 3.22 16.39 20.02
CA ASP A 111 2.26 16.49 21.13
C ASP A 111 0.81 16.62 20.67
N GLU A 112 0.60 17.07 19.44
CA GLU A 112 -0.75 17.26 18.88
C GLU A 112 -1.30 15.99 18.24
N LEU A 113 -0.45 15.00 17.94
CA LEU A 113 -0.86 13.78 17.26
C LEU A 113 -1.64 12.85 18.19
N THR A 114 -2.84 12.52 17.76
CA THR A 114 -3.58 11.36 18.28
C THR A 114 -3.01 10.05 17.71
N PRO A 115 -3.22 8.89 18.35
CA PRO A 115 -2.80 7.62 17.77
C PRO A 115 -3.49 7.36 16.43
N LEU A 116 -2.70 7.05 15.41
CA LEU A 116 -3.21 6.57 14.12
C LEU A 116 -3.47 5.07 14.19
N ASP A 117 -4.71 4.64 13.93
CA ASP A 117 -5.04 3.23 13.85
C ASP A 117 -4.64 2.66 12.48
N LEU A 118 -3.51 1.98 12.45
CA LEU A 118 -2.99 1.27 11.28
C LEU A 118 -3.29 -0.24 11.34
N SER A 119 -4.30 -0.66 12.12
CA SER A 119 -4.73 -2.06 12.13
C SER A 119 -5.26 -2.49 10.75
N ALA A 120 -4.97 -3.74 10.39
CA ALA A 120 -5.49 -4.30 9.14
C ALA A 120 -7.01 -4.22 9.04
N ALA A 121 -7.71 -4.34 10.16
CA ALA A 121 -9.17 -4.25 10.20
C ALA A 121 -9.68 -2.87 9.79
N THR A 122 -9.09 -1.79 10.32
CA THR A 122 -9.49 -0.42 10.00
C THR A 122 -9.14 -0.07 8.54
N LEU A 123 -7.93 -0.43 8.11
CA LEU A 123 -7.48 -0.12 6.74
C LEU A 123 -8.33 -0.84 5.69
N LEU A 124 -8.65 -2.13 5.90
CA LEU A 124 -9.51 -2.89 4.98
C LEU A 124 -10.96 -2.41 5.02
N LYS A 125 -11.47 -2.07 6.21
CA LYS A 125 -12.83 -1.52 6.31
C LYS A 125 -12.99 -0.26 5.45
N ASN A 126 -12.04 0.65 5.49
CA ASN A 126 -12.06 1.85 4.64
C ASN A 126 -12.11 1.50 3.15
N ILE A 127 -11.31 0.51 2.73
CA ILE A 127 -11.29 0.03 1.35
C ILE A 127 -12.65 -0.57 0.96
N ASP A 128 -13.20 -1.44 1.80
CA ASP A 128 -14.47 -2.12 1.54
C ASP A 128 -15.64 -1.13 1.51
N ASP A 129 -15.66 -0.17 2.42
CA ASP A 129 -16.68 0.89 2.46
C ASP A 129 -16.63 1.75 1.18
N CYS A 130 -15.43 2.13 0.71
CA CYS A 130 -15.28 2.85 -0.56
C CYS A 130 -15.70 2.01 -1.76
N LYS A 131 -15.32 0.73 -1.82
CA LYS A 131 -15.76 -0.20 -2.87
C LYS A 131 -17.27 -0.34 -2.92
N ALA A 132 -17.94 -0.33 -1.77
CA ALA A 132 -19.40 -0.40 -1.69
C ALA A 132 -20.11 0.84 -2.26
N MET A 133 -19.41 1.95 -2.38
CA MET A 133 -19.93 3.22 -2.96
C MET A 133 -19.68 3.34 -4.47
N ILE A 134 -19.02 2.37 -5.11
CA ILE A 134 -18.82 2.39 -6.57
C ILE A 134 -20.22 2.43 -7.24
N PRO A 135 -20.47 3.40 -8.15
CA PRO A 135 -21.76 3.55 -8.78
C PRO A 135 -22.21 2.30 -9.56
N GLU A 136 -23.53 2.07 -9.59
CA GLU A 136 -24.11 1.01 -10.42
C GLU A 136 -23.69 1.17 -11.89
N GLY A 137 -23.38 0.07 -12.55
CA GLY A 137 -22.87 0.05 -13.93
C GLY A 137 -21.34 0.09 -14.02
N PHE A 138 -20.63 0.25 -12.91
CA PHE A 138 -19.19 0.16 -12.86
C PHE A 138 -18.73 -1.07 -12.07
N LYS A 139 -17.58 -1.61 -12.44
CA LYS A 139 -16.89 -2.66 -11.70
C LYS A 139 -15.54 -2.14 -11.19
N PHE A 140 -15.17 -2.59 -10.01
CA PHE A 140 -13.84 -2.37 -9.44
C PHE A 140 -12.75 -3.01 -10.31
N LEU A 141 -11.65 -2.30 -10.51
CA LEU A 141 -10.44 -2.83 -11.15
C LEU A 141 -9.30 -2.98 -10.14
N ASN A 142 -8.82 -1.86 -9.61
CA ASN A 142 -7.72 -1.84 -8.65
C ASN A 142 -7.77 -0.58 -7.79
N ILE A 143 -6.95 -0.58 -6.74
CA ILE A 143 -6.64 0.60 -5.94
C ILE A 143 -5.37 1.22 -6.53
N GLU A 144 -5.40 2.51 -6.84
CA GLU A 144 -4.24 3.25 -7.32
C GLU A 144 -3.37 3.69 -6.13
N ASP A 145 -3.98 4.47 -5.25
CA ASP A 145 -3.33 5.01 -4.06
C ASP A 145 -4.26 4.93 -2.84
N TYR A 146 -3.65 4.72 -1.68
CA TYR A 146 -4.29 4.88 -0.38
C TYR A 146 -3.41 5.74 0.51
N LEU A 147 -3.86 6.94 0.79
CA LEU A 147 -3.17 7.94 1.59
C LEU A 147 -3.94 8.22 2.86
N ILE A 148 -3.29 8.17 4.01
CA ILE A 148 -3.82 8.68 5.28
C ILE A 148 -2.89 9.78 5.75
N THR A 149 -3.44 10.93 6.14
CA THR A 149 -2.66 12.08 6.59
C THR A 149 -3.32 12.72 7.81
N TYR A 150 -2.53 13.11 8.80
CA TYR A 150 -3.01 13.94 9.89
C TYR A 150 -3.30 15.35 9.40
N GLU A 151 -4.51 15.83 9.71
CA GLU A 151 -4.95 17.19 9.40
C GLU A 151 -4.92 18.05 10.67
N PRO A 152 -3.93 18.95 10.82
CA PRO A 152 -3.78 19.76 12.03
C PRO A 152 -5.00 20.61 12.36
N ARG A 153 -5.76 21.07 11.35
CA ARG A 153 -6.94 21.90 11.53
C ARG A 153 -8.08 21.13 12.20
N ASP A 154 -8.27 19.88 11.77
CA ASP A 154 -9.35 19.02 12.24
C ASP A 154 -8.92 18.14 13.41
N LYS A 155 -7.63 18.16 13.76
CA LYS A 155 -6.99 17.35 14.81
C LYS A 155 -7.31 15.87 14.67
N GLY A 156 -7.34 15.40 13.43
CA GLY A 156 -7.68 14.02 13.11
C GLY A 156 -6.98 13.54 11.84
N TYR A 157 -7.24 12.31 11.47
CA TYR A 157 -6.70 11.73 10.25
C TYR A 157 -7.74 11.71 9.16
N GLU A 158 -7.36 12.22 8.00
CA GLU A 158 -8.12 12.09 6.77
C GLU A 158 -7.50 10.98 5.92
N ALA A 159 -8.34 10.23 5.23
CA ALA A 159 -7.85 9.27 4.24
C ALA A 159 -8.39 9.61 2.85
N VAL A 160 -7.54 9.41 1.85
CA VAL A 160 -7.88 9.51 0.42
C VAL A 160 -7.60 8.17 -0.22
N LEU A 161 -8.59 7.62 -0.90
CA LEU A 161 -8.48 6.36 -1.63
C LEU A 161 -8.83 6.59 -3.08
N GLU A 162 -7.88 6.32 -3.98
CA GLU A 162 -8.08 6.40 -5.43
C GLU A 162 -8.30 4.99 -5.99
N ILE A 163 -9.46 4.78 -6.61
CA ILE A 163 -9.89 3.48 -7.15
C ILE A 163 -10.14 3.61 -8.64
N ASN A 164 -9.53 2.75 -9.42
CA ASN A 164 -9.85 2.61 -10.82
C ASN A 164 -11.06 1.68 -11.01
N VAL A 165 -12.00 2.12 -11.82
CA VAL A 165 -13.23 1.42 -12.15
C VAL A 165 -13.44 1.37 -13.65
N GLN A 166 -14.22 0.41 -14.12
CA GLN A 166 -14.51 0.24 -15.52
C GLN A 166 -16.03 0.14 -15.74
N GLU A 167 -16.55 0.88 -16.72
CA GLU A 167 -17.98 0.82 -17.07
C GLU A 167 -18.29 -0.54 -17.72
N ILE A 168 -19.29 -1.23 -17.20
CA ILE A 168 -19.69 -2.56 -17.69
C ILE A 168 -20.25 -2.44 -19.10
N GLY A 169 -19.69 -3.20 -20.03
CA GLY A 169 -20.07 -3.18 -21.45
C GLY A 169 -19.37 -2.10 -22.29
N LYS A 170 -18.46 -1.30 -21.69
CA LYS A 170 -17.64 -0.29 -22.38
C LYS A 170 -16.16 -0.38 -22.02
N GLU A 171 -15.71 -1.59 -21.79
CA GLU A 171 -14.35 -1.86 -21.31
C GLU A 171 -13.26 -1.51 -22.33
N LYS A 172 -13.64 -1.44 -23.62
CA LYS A 172 -12.69 -1.20 -24.70
C LYS A 172 -13.21 -0.19 -25.71
N VAL A 173 -12.29 0.61 -26.22
CA VAL A 173 -12.50 1.51 -27.34
C VAL A 173 -11.58 1.10 -28.49
N GLU A 174 -12.15 0.95 -29.67
CA GLU A 174 -11.39 0.69 -30.89
C GLU A 174 -11.15 2.00 -31.64
N ALA A 175 -9.91 2.36 -31.85
CA ALA A 175 -9.52 3.50 -32.67
C ALA A 175 -8.36 3.11 -33.60
N ASN A 176 -8.49 3.38 -34.90
CA ASN A 176 -7.44 3.12 -35.89
C ASN A 176 -6.94 1.65 -35.92
N GLY A 177 -7.83 0.69 -35.67
CA GLY A 177 -7.49 -0.74 -35.64
C GLY A 177 -6.71 -1.17 -34.39
N LYS A 178 -6.65 -0.34 -33.38
CA LYS A 178 -6.10 -0.66 -32.06
C LYS A 178 -7.21 -0.64 -31.03
N SER A 179 -7.23 -1.66 -30.18
CA SER A 179 -8.10 -1.72 -29.01
C SER A 179 -7.35 -1.17 -27.79
N SER A 180 -8.00 -0.27 -27.07
CA SER A 180 -7.48 0.28 -25.79
C SER A 180 -8.52 0.06 -24.70
N GLU A 181 -8.07 -0.29 -23.52
CA GLU A 181 -8.93 -0.37 -22.34
C GLU A 181 -9.31 1.02 -21.87
N VAL A 182 -10.55 1.16 -21.38
CA VAL A 182 -11.08 2.40 -20.82
C VAL A 182 -11.38 2.16 -19.36
N TYR A 183 -10.84 3.02 -18.51
CA TYR A 183 -11.14 3.04 -17.09
C TYR A 183 -11.32 4.48 -16.60
N TYR A 184 -11.96 4.61 -15.46
CA TYR A 184 -12.21 5.87 -14.78
C TYR A 184 -11.64 5.78 -13.37
N GLN A 185 -11.15 6.90 -12.85
CA GLN A 185 -10.67 6.99 -11.49
C GLN A 185 -11.74 7.65 -10.61
N LEU A 186 -12.08 6.99 -9.51
CA LEU A 186 -12.89 7.55 -8.44
C LEU A 186 -12.00 7.87 -7.27
N LYS A 187 -12.15 9.09 -6.75
CA LYS A 187 -11.41 9.56 -5.59
C LYS A 187 -12.36 9.66 -4.39
N PHE A 188 -12.11 8.85 -3.39
CA PHE A 188 -12.86 8.84 -2.14
C PHE A 188 -12.09 9.59 -1.07
N ARG A 189 -12.80 10.43 -0.35
CA ARG A 189 -12.29 11.10 0.84
C ARG A 189 -13.01 10.57 2.07
N ILE A 190 -12.25 10.16 3.07
CA ILE A 190 -12.73 9.70 4.37
C ILE A 190 -12.33 10.75 5.39
N ALA A 191 -13.31 11.50 5.88
CA ALA A 191 -13.08 12.55 6.87
C ALA A 191 -12.70 11.96 8.24
N PRO A 192 -12.15 12.77 9.18
CA PRO A 192 -11.78 12.30 10.51
C PRO A 192 -12.93 11.69 11.33
N ASP A 193 -14.17 12.04 11.04
CA ASP A 193 -15.39 11.47 11.65
C ASP A 193 -15.84 10.15 10.99
N GLY A 194 -15.14 9.68 9.96
CA GLY A 194 -15.45 8.48 9.21
C GLY A 194 -16.46 8.68 8.06
N THR A 195 -16.91 9.92 7.82
CA THR A 195 -17.78 10.22 6.67
C THR A 195 -17.01 10.04 5.36
N ILE A 196 -17.59 9.28 4.43
CA ILE A 196 -17.01 9.03 3.11
C ILE A 196 -17.75 9.86 2.06
N SER A 197 -16.99 10.50 1.19
CA SER A 197 -17.49 11.23 0.02
C SER A 197 -16.68 10.88 -1.22
N ILE A 198 -17.32 10.98 -2.39
CA ILE A 198 -16.63 10.92 -3.68
C ILE A 198 -16.32 12.36 -4.08
N GLU A 199 -15.06 12.64 -4.40
CA GLU A 199 -14.66 13.95 -4.90
C GLU A 199 -14.96 14.03 -6.40
N ASP A 200 -15.66 15.10 -6.81
CA ASP A 200 -15.85 15.44 -8.23
C ASP A 200 -14.53 15.99 -8.78
N ASN A 201 -14.01 15.38 -9.84
CA ASN A 201 -12.82 15.84 -10.55
C ASN A 201 -13.15 16.96 -11.52
#